data_b490acc2c858e2af7715c0ac6cc09599
#
_entry.id   b490acc2c858e2af7715c0ac6cc09599
#
_cell.length_a   1.000
_cell.length_b   1.000
_cell.length_c   1.000
_cell.angle_alpha   90.00
_cell.angle_beta   90.00
_cell.angle_gamma   90.00
#
_symmetry.space_group_name_H-M   'P 1'
#
loop_
_entity.id
_entity.type
_entity.pdbx_description
1 polymer ?
#
loop_
_entity_poly.entity_id
_entity_poly.type
_entity_poly.pdbx_seq_one_letter_code
_entity_poly.pdbx_strand_id
1 'polypeptide(L)'
;MNRKKKNVKLPTILLSVMLAGSLLAGCAQTVAPSPNIFQRAQGVTPAPPPPSGFLGNDYSLLTPPAEGSGEQAMLRYSNANINWGSYNAIMIARVTFWATDDSKVSAADQQELCTYFDKVLLKDLEKNFTIVDQPGPGVAKVSAALTDATSAVPVLRTISLVSPQVRVLSLIKMVTTGAYPFVGSAQGAARITDSVSGQLLEAWADERTGGASIENVDVFWWGDAQNVMDYWADGLDQRLVLLGTQQTALTAAAN
;
A
#
# COMPACT_ATOMS: atom_id res chain seq x y z
N MET A 1 32.94 -29.71 -77.88
CA MET A 1 31.75 -28.94 -77.48
C MET A 1 31.76 -28.75 -75.99
N ASN A 2 32.29 -27.62 -75.52
CA ASN A 2 32.76 -27.39 -74.15
C ASN A 2 31.77 -26.47 -73.38
N ARG A 3 30.97 -27.00 -72.48
CA ARG A 3 30.06 -26.19 -71.64
C ARG A 3 30.77 -25.82 -70.34
N LYS A 4 31.16 -24.55 -70.26
CA LYS A 4 31.65 -23.94 -68.99
C LYS A 4 30.55 -23.90 -67.96
N LYS A 5 30.74 -24.55 -66.82
CA LYS A 5 29.93 -24.37 -65.60
C LYS A 5 30.35 -23.06 -64.90
N LYS A 6 29.40 -22.13 -64.77
CA LYS A 6 29.56 -20.91 -64.00
C LYS A 6 29.33 -21.27 -62.54
N ASN A 7 30.37 -21.12 -61.71
CA ASN A 7 30.27 -21.18 -60.26
C ASN A 7 29.70 -19.85 -59.74
N VAL A 8 28.51 -19.91 -59.21
CA VAL A 8 27.90 -18.80 -58.45
C VAL A 8 28.39 -18.92 -57.01
N LYS A 9 29.22 -17.98 -56.58
CA LYS A 9 29.60 -17.83 -55.17
C LYS A 9 28.45 -17.13 -54.43
N LEU A 10 27.80 -17.84 -53.49
CA LEU A 10 26.91 -17.24 -52.51
C LEU A 10 27.78 -16.53 -51.42
N PRO A 11 27.44 -15.29 -51.02
CA PRO A 11 28.11 -14.67 -49.91
C PRO A 11 27.58 -15.28 -48.60
N THR A 12 28.46 -15.80 -47.80
CA THR A 12 28.22 -16.28 -46.44
C THR A 12 27.95 -15.06 -45.57
N ILE A 13 26.69 -14.79 -45.28
CA ILE A 13 26.29 -13.81 -44.26
C ILE A 13 26.47 -14.53 -42.90
N LEU A 14 27.52 -14.19 -42.18
CA LEU A 14 27.72 -14.53 -40.78
C LEU A 14 26.70 -13.75 -39.95
N LEU A 15 25.60 -14.41 -39.62
CA LEU A 15 24.62 -13.90 -38.66
C LEU A 15 25.19 -14.16 -37.25
N SER A 16 25.93 -13.20 -36.72
CA SER A 16 26.36 -13.19 -35.33
C SER A 16 25.13 -12.96 -34.44
N VAL A 17 24.51 -14.03 -33.98
CA VAL A 17 23.51 -13.97 -32.88
C VAL A 17 24.28 -13.67 -31.60
N MET A 18 24.33 -12.40 -31.22
CA MET A 18 24.67 -11.99 -29.88
C MET A 18 23.53 -12.44 -28.97
N LEU A 19 23.74 -13.56 -28.28
CA LEU A 19 22.91 -14.00 -27.16
C LEU A 19 23.22 -13.08 -25.97
N ALA A 20 22.58 -11.89 -25.96
CA ALA A 20 22.53 -11.06 -24.78
C ALA A 20 21.65 -11.78 -23.76
N GLY A 21 22.29 -12.57 -22.90
CA GLY A 21 21.68 -13.13 -21.70
C GLY A 21 21.27 -11.98 -20.78
N SER A 22 20.08 -11.44 -20.96
CA SER A 22 19.41 -10.62 -19.99
C SER A 22 19.11 -11.53 -18.79
N LEU A 23 19.94 -11.45 -17.77
CA LEU A 23 19.58 -11.85 -16.41
C LEU A 23 18.38 -10.99 -16.02
N LEU A 24 17.19 -11.49 -16.31
CA LEU A 24 15.96 -11.04 -15.66
C LEU A 24 16.10 -11.47 -14.19
N ALA A 25 16.78 -10.62 -13.40
CA ALA A 25 16.51 -10.55 -11.98
C ALA A 25 15.01 -10.17 -11.89
N GLY A 26 14.17 -11.18 -11.81
CA GLY A 26 12.77 -11.01 -11.48
C GLY A 26 12.72 -10.45 -10.07
N CYS A 27 12.74 -9.13 -9.96
CA CYS A 27 12.16 -8.46 -8.80
C CYS A 27 10.70 -8.96 -8.79
N ALA A 28 10.35 -9.81 -7.84
CA ALA A 28 8.98 -10.06 -7.49
C ALA A 28 8.39 -8.68 -7.17
N GLN A 29 7.73 -8.09 -8.16
CA GLN A 29 6.98 -6.87 -7.95
C GLN A 29 5.79 -7.30 -7.12
N THR A 30 5.88 -7.09 -5.80
CA THR A 30 4.69 -7.06 -4.96
C THR A 30 3.77 -6.03 -5.60
N VAL A 31 2.69 -6.52 -6.21
CA VAL A 31 1.72 -5.63 -6.86
C VAL A 31 1.14 -4.77 -5.75
N ALA A 32 1.50 -3.49 -5.76
CA ALA A 32 0.99 -2.54 -4.78
C ALA A 32 -0.54 -2.62 -4.74
N PRO A 33 -1.16 -2.69 -3.57
CA PRO A 33 -2.61 -2.67 -3.43
C PRO A 33 -3.16 -1.45 -4.14
N SER A 34 -4.15 -1.66 -4.98
CA SER A 34 -4.72 -0.60 -5.77
C SER A 34 -5.90 0.04 -5.04
N PRO A 35 -5.95 1.36 -4.87
CA PRO A 35 -7.19 2.01 -4.51
C PRO A 35 -8.13 1.88 -5.72
N ASN A 36 -9.06 0.92 -5.69
CA ASN A 36 -10.09 0.71 -6.71
C ASN A 36 -9.72 1.19 -8.13
N ILE A 37 -8.63 0.62 -8.72
CA ILE A 37 -8.12 0.96 -10.06
C ILE A 37 -9.26 1.07 -11.08
N PHE A 38 -10.31 0.26 -10.91
CA PHE A 38 -11.40 0.21 -11.84
C PHE A 38 -12.41 1.34 -11.67
N GLN A 39 -12.60 1.84 -10.47
CA GLN A 39 -13.40 3.06 -10.28
C GLN A 39 -12.68 4.27 -10.88
N ARG A 40 -11.35 4.36 -10.73
CA ARG A 40 -10.53 5.38 -11.40
C ARG A 40 -10.54 5.25 -12.93
N ALA A 41 -10.48 4.03 -13.47
CA ALA A 41 -10.57 3.79 -14.91
C ALA A 41 -11.93 4.18 -15.50
N GLN A 42 -12.98 4.25 -14.70
CA GLN A 42 -14.32 4.72 -15.08
C GLN A 42 -14.57 6.20 -14.75
N GLY A 43 -13.55 6.92 -14.25
CA GLY A 43 -13.70 8.30 -13.81
C GLY A 43 -14.54 8.46 -12.52
N VAL A 44 -14.80 7.37 -11.80
CA VAL A 44 -15.45 7.39 -10.50
C VAL A 44 -14.38 7.47 -9.43
N THR A 45 -14.29 8.58 -8.73
CA THR A 45 -13.45 8.70 -7.54
C THR A 45 -14.09 7.86 -6.42
N PRO A 46 -13.41 6.86 -5.84
CA PRO A 46 -13.95 6.14 -4.69
C PRO A 46 -14.32 7.11 -3.58
N ALA A 47 -15.43 6.88 -2.91
CA ALA A 47 -15.76 7.64 -1.72
C ALA A 47 -14.69 7.36 -0.64
N PRO A 48 -14.23 8.37 0.10
CA PRO A 48 -13.32 8.14 1.20
C PRO A 48 -14.00 7.30 2.29
N PRO A 49 -13.21 6.51 3.06
CA PRO A 49 -13.77 5.72 4.15
C PRO A 49 -14.51 6.63 5.14
N PRO A 50 -15.66 6.20 5.65
CA PRO A 50 -16.44 7.00 6.60
C PRO A 50 -15.67 7.19 7.92
N PRO A 51 -15.97 8.27 8.70
CA PRO A 51 -15.38 8.44 10.01
C PRO A 51 -15.71 7.26 10.94
N SER A 52 -14.68 6.53 11.39
CA SER A 52 -14.84 5.43 12.34
C SER A 52 -14.90 5.86 13.80
N GLY A 53 -14.65 7.15 14.07
CA GLY A 53 -14.48 7.67 15.43
C GLY A 53 -13.04 7.63 15.95
N PHE A 54 -12.14 6.83 15.38
CA PHE A 54 -10.75 6.71 15.82
C PHE A 54 -9.98 8.05 15.77
N LEU A 55 -10.12 8.80 14.70
CA LEU A 55 -9.51 10.12 14.55
C LEU A 55 -10.28 11.21 15.29
N GLY A 56 -11.54 10.96 15.68
CA GLY A 56 -12.38 11.98 16.32
C GLY A 56 -12.49 13.25 15.49
N ASN A 57 -12.21 14.39 16.12
CA ASN A 57 -12.25 15.72 15.45
C ASN A 57 -11.17 15.88 14.37
N ASP A 58 -10.06 15.14 14.45
CA ASP A 58 -8.96 15.23 13.48
C ASP A 58 -9.40 14.79 12.08
N TYR A 59 -10.45 13.97 11.97
CA TYR A 59 -10.99 13.55 10.69
C TYR A 59 -11.41 14.74 9.81
N SER A 60 -11.93 15.79 10.41
CA SER A 60 -12.36 17.00 9.70
C SER A 60 -11.20 17.79 9.05
N LEU A 61 -9.96 17.54 9.47
CA LEU A 61 -8.76 18.16 8.91
C LEU A 61 -8.26 17.42 7.66
N LEU A 62 -8.73 16.20 7.41
CA LEU A 62 -8.28 15.39 6.30
C LEU A 62 -8.84 15.94 4.98
N THR A 63 -7.98 15.98 3.98
CA THR A 63 -8.33 16.36 2.60
C THR A 63 -7.77 15.35 1.61
N PRO A 64 -8.40 15.17 0.44
CA PRO A 64 -7.79 14.41 -0.64
C PRO A 64 -6.43 14.99 -1.01
N PRO A 65 -5.39 14.16 -1.25
CA PRO A 65 -4.10 14.64 -1.72
C PRO A 65 -4.24 15.35 -3.07
N ALA A 66 -3.36 16.32 -3.32
CA ALA A 66 -3.30 16.98 -4.62
C ALA A 66 -3.00 15.98 -5.74
N GLU A 67 -3.64 16.13 -6.89
CA GLU A 67 -3.40 15.28 -8.06
C GLU A 67 -1.92 15.34 -8.47
N GLY A 68 -1.32 14.18 -8.69
CA GLY A 68 0.10 14.06 -9.04
C GLY A 68 1.10 14.24 -7.88
N SER A 69 0.63 14.41 -6.64
CA SER A 69 1.51 14.56 -5.45
C SER A 69 2.32 13.32 -5.10
N GLY A 70 1.99 12.15 -5.65
CA GLY A 70 2.56 10.86 -5.25
C GLY A 70 2.07 10.37 -3.89
N GLU A 71 1.19 11.11 -3.22
CA GLU A 71 0.59 10.73 -1.96
C GLU A 71 -0.34 9.52 -2.14
N GLN A 72 -0.29 8.59 -1.20
CA GLN A 72 -0.91 7.28 -1.38
C GLN A 72 -2.24 7.12 -0.64
N ALA A 73 -2.45 7.82 0.47
CA ALA A 73 -3.70 7.77 1.23
C ALA A 73 -4.85 8.48 0.50
N MET A 74 -6.10 8.01 0.70
CA MET A 74 -7.29 8.65 0.12
C MET A 74 -7.57 10.02 0.74
N LEU A 75 -7.37 10.13 2.05
CA LEU A 75 -7.49 11.37 2.81
C LEU A 75 -6.26 11.56 3.68
N ARG A 76 -5.79 12.80 3.78
CA ARG A 76 -4.60 13.13 4.53
C ARG A 76 -4.64 14.53 5.13
N TYR A 77 -4.00 14.65 6.30
CA TYR A 77 -3.59 15.90 6.93
C TYR A 77 -2.10 15.86 7.21
N SER A 78 -1.38 16.94 6.93
CA SER A 78 0.03 17.13 7.32
C SER A 78 0.19 18.54 7.86
N ASN A 79 0.76 18.67 9.05
CA ASN A 79 1.03 19.97 9.65
C ASN A 79 2.32 20.56 9.05
N ALA A 80 2.16 21.60 8.24
CA ALA A 80 3.27 22.25 7.53
C ALA A 80 4.29 22.96 8.45
N ASN A 81 3.93 23.20 9.73
CA ASN A 81 4.77 23.93 10.67
C ASN A 81 5.66 23.00 11.52
N ILE A 82 5.71 21.72 11.22
CA ILE A 82 6.48 20.74 11.99
C ILE A 82 7.94 20.70 11.49
N ASN A 83 8.86 20.78 12.44
CA ASN A 83 10.27 20.44 12.20
C ASN A 83 10.47 18.93 12.33
N TRP A 84 10.27 18.19 11.24
CA TRP A 84 10.44 16.74 11.22
C TRP A 84 11.85 16.27 11.58
N GLY A 85 12.87 17.10 11.35
CA GLY A 85 14.25 16.81 11.74
C GLY A 85 14.47 16.71 13.25
N SER A 86 13.50 17.15 14.07
CA SER A 86 13.57 16.99 15.53
C SER A 86 13.06 15.63 16.02
N TYR A 87 12.40 14.82 15.16
CA TYR A 87 11.89 13.50 15.50
C TYR A 87 12.84 12.42 15.00
N ASN A 88 13.48 11.72 15.93
CA ASN A 88 14.45 10.64 15.64
C ASN A 88 14.06 9.30 16.26
N ALA A 89 13.00 9.29 17.06
CA ALA A 89 12.47 8.09 17.68
C ALA A 89 10.96 8.00 17.50
N ILE A 90 10.44 6.79 17.47
CA ILE A 90 9.03 6.49 17.27
C ILE A 90 8.53 5.63 18.43
N MET A 91 7.39 6.01 19.00
CA MET A 91 6.59 5.19 19.89
C MET A 91 5.39 4.66 19.11
N ILE A 92 5.25 3.35 18.99
CA ILE A 92 4.12 2.71 18.31
C ILE A 92 3.07 2.34 19.36
N ALA A 93 1.88 2.94 19.27
CA ALA A 93 0.74 2.51 20.06
C ALA A 93 0.16 1.22 19.48
N ARG A 94 -0.39 0.36 20.33
CA ARG A 94 -1.05 -0.87 19.88
C ARG A 94 -2.15 -0.54 18.87
N VAL A 95 -2.17 -1.24 17.75
CA VAL A 95 -3.24 -1.17 16.76
C VAL A 95 -4.55 -1.64 17.35
N THR A 96 -5.62 -0.95 17.03
CA THR A 96 -6.99 -1.27 17.50
C THR A 96 -7.94 -1.46 16.32
N PHE A 97 -9.03 -2.20 16.53
CA PHE A 97 -10.09 -2.33 15.53
C PHE A 97 -11.28 -1.45 15.95
N TRP A 98 -11.67 -0.53 15.06
CA TRP A 98 -12.79 0.40 15.25
C TRP A 98 -13.88 0.09 14.24
N ALA A 99 -14.50 -1.07 14.44
CA ALA A 99 -15.56 -1.55 13.56
C ALA A 99 -16.79 -0.64 13.60
N THR A 100 -17.42 -0.48 12.45
CA THR A 100 -18.80 0.00 12.37
C THR A 100 -19.77 -1.12 12.76
N ASP A 101 -21.02 -0.77 13.10
CA ASP A 101 -22.03 -1.73 13.57
C ASP A 101 -22.36 -2.83 12.54
N ASP A 102 -22.10 -2.57 11.27
CA ASP A 102 -22.35 -3.49 10.15
C ASP A 102 -21.11 -4.30 9.72
N SER A 103 -19.96 -4.14 10.37
CA SER A 103 -18.77 -4.93 10.10
C SER A 103 -19.02 -6.43 10.27
N LYS A 104 -18.49 -7.22 9.35
CA LYS A 104 -18.61 -8.69 9.35
C LYS A 104 -17.37 -9.39 9.89
N VAL A 105 -16.36 -8.63 10.34
CA VAL A 105 -15.13 -9.18 10.88
C VAL A 105 -15.37 -9.70 12.29
N SER A 106 -15.12 -10.98 12.52
CA SER A 106 -15.27 -11.57 13.85
C SER A 106 -14.28 -10.99 14.86
N ALA A 107 -14.58 -11.01 16.16
CA ALA A 107 -13.66 -10.51 17.19
C ALA A 107 -12.30 -11.22 17.18
N ALA A 108 -12.26 -12.51 16.82
CA ALA A 108 -11.02 -13.26 16.67
C ALA A 108 -10.19 -12.75 15.48
N ASP A 109 -10.83 -12.54 14.34
CA ASP A 109 -10.18 -12.01 13.15
C ASP A 109 -9.72 -10.56 13.36
N GLN A 110 -10.51 -9.73 14.04
CA GLN A 110 -10.10 -8.37 14.42
C GLN A 110 -8.79 -8.38 15.21
N GLN A 111 -8.68 -9.29 16.19
CA GLN A 111 -7.47 -9.42 16.99
C GLN A 111 -6.28 -9.92 16.16
N GLU A 112 -6.50 -10.89 15.25
CA GLU A 112 -5.47 -11.40 14.36
C GLU A 112 -4.95 -10.30 13.43
N LEU A 113 -5.85 -9.56 12.78
CA LEU A 113 -5.50 -8.47 11.87
C LEU A 113 -4.75 -7.34 12.59
N CYS A 114 -5.21 -6.93 13.78
CA CYS A 114 -4.50 -5.93 14.58
C CYS A 114 -3.09 -6.39 14.98
N THR A 115 -2.95 -7.67 15.40
CA THR A 115 -1.65 -8.25 15.75
C THR A 115 -0.71 -8.30 14.55
N TYR A 116 -1.23 -8.62 13.38
CA TYR A 116 -0.46 -8.60 12.13
C TYR A 116 0.03 -7.17 11.82
N PHE A 117 -0.87 -6.19 11.89
CA PHE A 117 -0.52 -4.80 11.58
C PHE A 117 0.48 -4.21 12.58
N ASP A 118 0.35 -4.50 13.88
CA ASP A 118 1.37 -4.15 14.89
C ASP A 118 2.76 -4.66 14.49
N LYS A 119 2.83 -5.93 14.06
CA LYS A 119 4.08 -6.58 13.68
C LYS A 119 4.72 -5.94 12.44
N VAL A 120 3.94 -5.62 11.41
CA VAL A 120 4.51 -5.05 10.18
C VAL A 120 4.89 -3.59 10.36
N LEU A 121 4.13 -2.81 11.15
CA LEU A 121 4.50 -1.46 11.54
C LEU A 121 5.85 -1.43 12.28
N LEU A 122 6.01 -2.30 13.28
CA LEU A 122 7.28 -2.42 14.00
C LEU A 122 8.43 -2.78 13.05
N LYS A 123 8.26 -3.83 12.26
CA LYS A 123 9.27 -4.35 11.32
C LYS A 123 9.73 -3.28 10.32
N ASP A 124 8.82 -2.45 9.83
CA ASP A 124 9.17 -1.46 8.81
C ASP A 124 9.75 -0.19 9.42
N LEU A 125 9.18 0.32 10.50
CA LEU A 125 9.68 1.52 11.16
C LEU A 125 11.03 1.32 11.88
N GLU A 126 11.34 0.11 12.39
CA GLU A 126 12.64 -0.16 13.00
C GLU A 126 13.82 -0.13 12.03
N LYS A 127 13.57 -0.11 10.72
CA LYS A 127 14.62 0.00 9.69
C LYS A 127 15.31 1.36 9.73
N ASN A 128 14.56 2.41 10.02
CA ASN A 128 15.01 3.79 9.88
C ASN A 128 14.90 4.61 11.17
N PHE A 129 14.17 4.12 12.18
CA PHE A 129 13.90 4.86 13.42
C PHE A 129 14.21 4.03 14.67
N THR A 130 14.63 4.71 15.73
CA THR A 130 14.71 4.10 17.07
C THR A 130 13.31 3.93 17.63
N ILE A 131 12.92 2.68 17.93
CA ILE A 131 11.63 2.40 18.55
C ILE A 131 11.76 2.48 20.08
N VAL A 132 10.85 3.21 20.71
CA VAL A 132 10.83 3.44 22.15
C VAL A 132 9.44 3.17 22.75
N ASP A 133 9.40 2.81 24.03
CA ASP A 133 8.16 2.50 24.75
C ASP A 133 7.63 3.67 25.60
N GLN A 134 8.43 4.73 25.72
CA GLN A 134 8.09 5.88 26.57
C GLN A 134 8.05 7.18 25.76
N PRO A 135 7.13 8.08 26.08
CA PRO A 135 7.11 9.41 25.50
C PRO A 135 8.34 10.22 25.92
N GLY A 136 8.79 11.11 25.06
CA GLY A 136 9.94 11.98 25.34
C GLY A 136 10.15 13.04 24.26
N PRO A 137 11.07 13.99 24.48
CA PRO A 137 11.42 14.97 23.49
C PRO A 137 11.97 14.28 22.21
N GLY A 138 11.50 14.70 21.03
CA GLY A 138 11.92 14.12 19.75
C GLY A 138 11.33 12.74 19.47
N VAL A 139 10.32 12.30 20.22
CA VAL A 139 9.59 11.06 19.99
C VAL A 139 8.26 11.36 19.32
N ALA A 140 8.05 10.82 18.11
CA ALA A 140 6.76 10.84 17.42
C ALA A 140 5.96 9.58 17.82
N LYS A 141 4.70 9.76 18.20
CA LYS A 141 3.79 8.65 18.53
C LYS A 141 2.93 8.30 17.33
N VAL A 142 3.10 7.11 16.80
CA VAL A 142 2.26 6.51 15.78
C VAL A 142 1.12 5.76 16.43
N SER A 143 -0.11 6.06 16.03
CA SER A 143 -1.33 5.35 16.44
C SER A 143 -2.12 4.98 15.19
N ALA A 144 -2.46 3.72 15.02
CA ALA A 144 -3.19 3.20 13.87
C ALA A 144 -4.40 2.37 14.31
N ALA A 145 -5.42 2.36 13.46
CA ALA A 145 -6.59 1.53 13.62
C ALA A 145 -7.02 0.92 12.30
N LEU A 146 -7.49 -0.32 12.34
CA LEU A 146 -8.32 -0.90 11.29
C LEU A 146 -9.76 -0.51 11.55
N THR A 147 -10.47 -0.10 10.51
CA THR A 147 -11.86 0.35 10.64
C THR A 147 -12.84 -0.60 9.96
N ASP A 148 -12.37 -1.35 8.98
CA ASP A 148 -13.05 -2.50 8.39
C ASP A 148 -12.07 -3.38 7.63
N ALA A 149 -12.46 -4.62 7.33
CA ALA A 149 -11.74 -5.51 6.44
C ALA A 149 -12.69 -6.50 5.77
N THR A 150 -12.37 -6.89 4.55
CA THR A 150 -13.09 -7.92 3.80
C THR A 150 -12.14 -9.06 3.46
N SER A 151 -12.53 -10.28 3.80
CA SER A 151 -11.74 -11.46 3.45
C SER A 151 -11.84 -11.79 1.96
N ALA A 152 -10.76 -12.32 1.40
CA ALA A 152 -10.78 -12.93 0.07
C ALA A 152 -11.55 -14.25 0.11
N VAL A 153 -12.08 -14.67 -1.04
CA VAL A 153 -12.59 -16.03 -1.25
C VAL A 153 -11.60 -16.77 -2.16
N PRO A 154 -10.60 -17.49 -1.59
CA PRO A 154 -9.44 -17.97 -2.33
C PRO A 154 -9.78 -18.83 -3.55
N VAL A 155 -10.70 -19.76 -3.41
CA VAL A 155 -11.10 -20.67 -4.50
C VAL A 155 -11.75 -19.91 -5.66
N LEU A 156 -12.67 -19.00 -5.37
CA LEU A 156 -13.37 -18.22 -6.40
C LEU A 156 -12.44 -17.19 -7.04
N ARG A 157 -11.51 -16.65 -6.27
CA ARG A 157 -10.46 -15.76 -6.76
C ARG A 157 -9.58 -16.49 -7.79
N THR A 158 -9.05 -17.66 -7.47
CA THR A 158 -8.22 -18.45 -8.39
C THR A 158 -8.97 -18.77 -9.69
N ILE A 159 -10.24 -19.21 -9.61
CA ILE A 159 -11.07 -19.46 -10.78
C ILE A 159 -11.26 -18.19 -11.62
N SER A 160 -11.47 -17.03 -10.99
CA SER A 160 -11.66 -15.75 -11.70
C SER A 160 -10.40 -15.28 -12.42
N LEU A 161 -9.22 -15.62 -11.91
CA LEU A 161 -7.93 -15.23 -12.54
C LEU A 161 -7.57 -16.13 -13.73
N VAL A 162 -7.91 -17.43 -13.68
CA VAL A 162 -7.50 -18.41 -14.71
C VAL A 162 -8.58 -18.73 -15.73
N SER A 163 -9.85 -18.50 -15.42
CA SER A 163 -10.97 -18.78 -16.32
C SER A 163 -11.47 -17.52 -17.02
N PRO A 164 -11.32 -17.40 -18.36
CA PRO A 164 -11.78 -16.22 -19.11
C PRO A 164 -13.24 -15.89 -18.91
N GLN A 165 -14.11 -16.91 -18.80
CA GLN A 165 -15.56 -16.73 -18.65
C GLN A 165 -15.91 -16.14 -17.27
N VAL A 166 -15.28 -16.64 -16.21
CA VAL A 166 -15.48 -16.13 -14.84
C VAL A 166 -14.89 -14.74 -14.70
N ARG A 167 -13.78 -14.47 -15.38
CA ARG A 167 -13.16 -13.14 -15.41
C ARG A 167 -14.10 -12.09 -16.03
N VAL A 168 -14.77 -12.40 -17.12
CA VAL A 168 -15.76 -11.50 -17.73
C VAL A 168 -16.94 -11.24 -16.78
N LEU A 169 -17.48 -12.28 -16.13
CA LEU A 169 -18.55 -12.13 -15.14
C LEU A 169 -18.11 -11.32 -13.91
N SER A 170 -16.87 -11.50 -13.47
CA SER A 170 -16.28 -10.73 -12.37
C SER A 170 -16.13 -9.24 -12.75
N LEU A 171 -15.73 -8.95 -13.98
CA LEU A 171 -15.67 -7.59 -14.51
C LEU A 171 -17.06 -6.94 -14.59
N ILE A 172 -18.06 -7.68 -15.07
CA ILE A 172 -19.45 -7.18 -15.11
C ILE A 172 -19.95 -6.86 -13.70
N LYS A 173 -19.74 -7.77 -12.74
CA LYS A 173 -20.17 -7.55 -11.35
C LYS A 173 -19.44 -6.34 -10.74
N MET A 174 -18.16 -6.18 -11.02
CA MET A 174 -17.39 -5.04 -10.57
C MET A 174 -17.92 -3.71 -11.14
N VAL A 175 -18.25 -3.67 -12.43
CA VAL A 175 -18.85 -2.47 -13.07
C VAL A 175 -20.17 -2.10 -12.40
N THR A 176 -20.94 -3.07 -11.93
CA THR A 176 -22.24 -2.84 -11.31
C THR A 176 -22.18 -2.57 -9.80
N THR A 177 -21.18 -3.09 -9.10
CA THR A 177 -21.09 -3.01 -7.63
C THR A 177 -19.91 -2.16 -7.13
N GLY A 178 -19.00 -1.75 -8.01
CA GLY A 178 -17.78 -0.99 -7.65
C GLY A 178 -16.69 -1.82 -6.96
N ALA A 179 -16.96 -3.10 -6.64
CA ALA A 179 -16.02 -3.98 -5.96
C ALA A 179 -15.59 -5.17 -6.85
N TYR A 180 -14.29 -5.47 -6.86
CA TYR A 180 -13.83 -6.70 -7.51
C TYR A 180 -14.23 -7.89 -6.64
N PRO A 181 -15.10 -8.79 -7.12
CA PRO A 181 -15.54 -9.91 -6.33
C PRO A 181 -14.35 -10.81 -6.01
N PHE A 182 -14.34 -11.35 -4.78
CA PHE A 182 -13.36 -12.34 -4.31
C PHE A 182 -11.97 -11.82 -3.96
N VAL A 183 -11.72 -10.51 -4.00
CA VAL A 183 -10.50 -9.87 -3.51
C VAL A 183 -10.80 -9.23 -2.15
N GLY A 184 -9.93 -9.47 -1.18
CA GLY A 184 -10.04 -8.86 0.14
C GLY A 184 -9.63 -7.39 0.14
N SER A 185 -10.09 -6.66 1.14
CA SER A 185 -9.78 -5.24 1.35
C SER A 185 -9.50 -4.94 2.81
N ALA A 186 -8.90 -3.80 3.08
CA ALA A 186 -8.81 -3.22 4.41
C ALA A 186 -9.11 -1.72 4.35
N GLN A 187 -9.78 -1.24 5.39
CA GLN A 187 -9.92 0.17 5.71
C GLN A 187 -9.13 0.48 6.98
N GLY A 188 -8.43 1.60 6.99
CA GLY A 188 -7.63 2.01 8.13
C GLY A 188 -7.49 3.50 8.27
N ALA A 189 -7.15 3.90 9.47
CA ALA A 189 -6.82 5.28 9.81
C ALA A 189 -5.62 5.32 10.74
N ALA A 190 -4.80 6.36 10.62
CA ALA A 190 -3.69 6.58 11.54
C ALA A 190 -3.49 8.07 11.81
N ARG A 191 -2.83 8.34 12.94
CA ARG A 191 -2.33 9.66 13.29
C ARG A 191 -0.96 9.56 13.91
N ILE A 192 -0.17 10.59 13.66
CA ILE A 192 1.13 10.79 14.26
C ILE A 192 1.03 12.04 15.11
N THR A 193 1.41 11.92 16.38
CA THR A 193 1.41 13.04 17.32
C THR A 193 2.78 13.21 17.95
N ASP A 194 3.11 14.41 18.39
CA ASP A 194 4.20 14.58 19.35
C ASP A 194 3.86 13.82 20.62
N SER A 195 4.78 13.00 21.12
CA SER A 195 4.48 12.08 22.21
C SER A 195 4.28 12.77 23.56
N VAL A 196 4.80 13.98 23.74
CA VAL A 196 4.74 14.75 24.98
C VAL A 196 3.56 15.71 24.97
N SER A 197 3.43 16.53 23.92
CA SER A 197 2.40 17.56 23.83
C SER A 197 1.07 17.05 23.29
N GLY A 198 1.08 15.92 22.57
CA GLY A 198 -0.09 15.40 21.86
C GLY A 198 -0.42 16.20 20.57
N GLN A 199 0.42 17.16 20.17
CA GLN A 199 0.21 17.91 18.94
C GLN A 199 0.09 16.97 17.74
N LEU A 200 -0.95 17.15 16.92
CA LEU A 200 -1.11 16.40 15.68
C LEU A 200 -0.05 16.84 14.66
N LEU A 201 0.71 15.88 14.16
CA LEU A 201 1.74 16.07 13.14
C LEU A 201 1.23 15.65 11.77
N GLU A 202 0.67 14.44 11.67
CA GLU A 202 0.02 13.89 10.49
C GLU A 202 -1.19 13.05 10.86
N ALA A 203 -2.14 12.92 9.92
CA ALA A 203 -3.22 11.94 10.00
C ALA A 203 -3.61 11.49 8.59
N TRP A 204 -4.12 10.27 8.48
CA TRP A 204 -4.65 9.74 7.23
C TRP A 204 -5.80 8.77 7.47
N ALA A 205 -6.63 8.61 6.44
CA ALA A 205 -7.63 7.55 6.32
C ALA A 205 -7.59 7.01 4.90
N ASP A 206 -7.64 5.67 4.77
CA ASP A 206 -7.48 4.99 3.49
C ASP A 206 -8.30 3.71 3.43
N GLU A 207 -8.72 3.35 2.23
CA GLU A 207 -9.34 2.07 1.91
C GLU A 207 -8.66 1.47 0.69
N ARG A 208 -8.22 0.23 0.77
CA ARG A 208 -7.59 -0.49 -0.34
C ARG A 208 -8.07 -1.90 -0.47
N THR A 209 -8.13 -2.34 -1.71
CA THR A 209 -8.25 -3.75 -2.05
C THR A 209 -6.86 -4.34 -2.25
N GLY A 210 -6.63 -5.53 -1.73
CA GLY A 210 -5.38 -6.27 -1.93
C GLY A 210 -5.10 -6.51 -3.41
N GLY A 211 -3.83 -6.66 -3.76
CA GLY A 211 -3.42 -6.96 -5.13
C GLY A 211 -3.91 -8.34 -5.58
N ALA A 212 -4.40 -8.44 -6.81
CA ALA A 212 -4.78 -9.72 -7.43
C ALA A 212 -3.54 -10.52 -7.87
N SER A 213 -2.55 -10.75 -6.97
CA SER A 213 -1.40 -11.56 -7.30
C SER A 213 -1.68 -13.04 -7.11
N ILE A 214 -1.16 -13.87 -8.02
CA ILE A 214 -1.29 -15.34 -7.93
C ILE A 214 -0.46 -15.89 -6.75
N GLU A 215 0.56 -15.17 -6.31
CA GLU A 215 1.44 -15.57 -5.20
C GLU A 215 0.72 -15.59 -3.85
N ASN A 216 -0.37 -14.83 -3.71
CA ASN A 216 -1.19 -14.77 -2.51
C ASN A 216 -2.41 -15.72 -2.54
N VAL A 217 -2.41 -16.69 -3.43
CA VAL A 217 -3.47 -17.70 -3.54
C VAL A 217 -3.45 -18.68 -2.37
N ASP A 218 -2.39 -18.64 -1.56
CA ASP A 218 -2.26 -19.54 -0.42
C ASP A 218 -3.22 -19.19 0.72
N VAL A 219 -4.20 -20.07 0.87
CA VAL A 219 -4.84 -20.58 2.10
C VAL A 219 -5.30 -19.55 3.15
N PHE A 220 -4.87 -18.29 3.11
CA PHE A 220 -5.22 -17.28 4.11
C PHE A 220 -6.35 -16.37 3.64
N TRP A 221 -7.49 -16.46 4.32
CA TRP A 221 -8.67 -15.64 4.06
C TRP A 221 -8.38 -14.14 4.12
N TRP A 222 -7.36 -13.73 4.88
CA TRP A 222 -6.97 -12.34 5.13
C TRP A 222 -5.75 -11.86 4.35
N GLY A 223 -5.16 -12.69 3.48
CA GLY A 223 -3.91 -12.35 2.77
C GLY A 223 -3.97 -11.02 1.99
N ASP A 224 -5.11 -10.69 1.38
CA ASP A 224 -5.27 -9.42 0.67
C ASP A 224 -5.32 -8.22 1.64
N ALA A 225 -5.99 -8.35 2.78
CA ALA A 225 -6.00 -7.32 3.81
C ALA A 225 -4.60 -7.14 4.44
N GLN A 226 -3.86 -8.23 4.65
CA GLN A 226 -2.48 -8.21 5.13
C GLN A 226 -1.55 -7.48 4.15
N ASN A 227 -1.68 -7.72 2.84
CA ASN A 227 -0.92 -6.97 1.82
C ASN A 227 -1.19 -5.47 1.87
N VAL A 228 -2.42 -5.07 2.18
CA VAL A 228 -2.75 -3.65 2.37
C VAL A 228 -2.03 -3.08 3.58
N MET A 229 -1.95 -3.85 4.68
CA MET A 229 -1.23 -3.42 5.89
C MET A 229 0.28 -3.32 5.66
N ASP A 230 0.88 -4.28 4.94
CA ASP A 230 2.29 -4.22 4.53
C ASP A 230 2.57 -2.96 3.72
N TYR A 231 1.69 -2.66 2.76
CA TYR A 231 1.80 -1.46 1.94
C TYR A 231 1.69 -0.16 2.76
N TRP A 232 0.78 -0.10 3.75
CA TRP A 232 0.66 1.06 4.62
C TRP A 232 1.86 1.23 5.54
N ALA A 233 2.41 0.14 6.08
CA ALA A 233 3.59 0.18 6.95
C ALA A 233 4.84 0.66 6.19
N ASP A 234 5.09 0.09 5.01
CA ASP A 234 6.18 0.52 4.13
C ASP A 234 6.02 1.98 3.67
N GLY A 235 4.80 2.37 3.28
CA GLY A 235 4.48 3.74 2.89
C GLY A 235 4.67 4.75 4.01
N LEU A 236 4.35 4.38 5.26
CA LEU A 236 4.58 5.22 6.42
C LEU A 236 6.07 5.42 6.71
N ASP A 237 6.87 4.34 6.67
CA ASP A 237 8.31 4.41 6.84
C ASP A 237 8.96 5.33 5.81
N GLN A 238 8.68 5.10 4.51
CA GLN A 238 9.19 5.93 3.42
C GLN A 238 8.80 7.40 3.58
N ARG A 239 7.57 7.65 4.01
CA ARG A 239 7.08 9.02 4.21
C ARG A 239 7.82 9.74 5.33
N LEU A 240 8.01 9.10 6.47
CA LEU A 240 8.72 9.70 7.61
C LEU A 240 10.18 9.98 7.27
N VAL A 241 10.85 9.10 6.54
CA VAL A 241 12.21 9.32 6.02
C VAL A 241 12.25 10.54 5.09
N LEU A 242 11.30 10.67 4.17
CA LEU A 242 11.22 11.82 3.26
C LEU A 242 11.03 13.14 4.01
N LEU A 243 10.14 13.18 5.01
CA LEU A 243 9.88 14.37 5.81
C LEU A 243 11.13 14.81 6.58
N GLY A 244 11.85 13.86 7.18
CA GLY A 244 13.11 14.14 7.88
C GLY A 244 14.20 14.67 6.95
N THR A 245 14.35 14.09 5.75
CA THR A 245 15.38 14.49 4.78
C THR A 245 15.10 15.86 4.15
N GLN A 246 13.83 16.15 3.81
CA GLN A 246 13.44 17.46 3.28
C GLN A 246 13.74 18.58 4.27
N GLN A 247 13.46 18.38 5.55
CA GLN A 247 13.75 19.35 6.59
C GLN A 247 15.24 19.61 6.73
N THR A 248 16.06 18.56 6.69
CA THR A 248 17.53 18.68 6.75
C THR A 248 18.07 19.50 5.58
N ALA A 249 17.56 19.28 4.37
CA ALA A 249 17.95 20.04 3.18
C ALA A 249 17.56 21.53 3.28
N LEU A 250 16.36 21.84 3.79
CA LEU A 250 15.92 23.23 4.01
C LEU A 250 16.79 23.95 5.03
N THR A 251 17.14 23.29 6.13
CA THR A 251 18.03 23.86 7.17
C THR A 251 19.43 24.12 6.64
N ALA A 252 19.97 23.21 5.82
CA ALA A 252 21.29 23.37 5.19
C ALA A 252 21.32 24.50 4.14
N ALA A 253 20.22 24.78 3.46
CA ALA A 253 20.11 25.87 2.49
C ALA A 253 19.93 27.26 3.13
N ALA A 254 19.51 27.30 4.40
CA ALA A 254 19.27 28.55 5.15
C ALA A 254 20.52 29.05 5.93
N ASN A 255 21.57 28.22 6.04
CA ASN A 255 22.86 28.55 6.67
C ASN A 255 23.92 28.82 5.62
#